data_7caf17800257b9a44b6883d27b82c6d3
#
_entry.id   7caf17800257b9a44b6883d27b82c6d3
#
_cell.length_a   1.000
_cell.length_b   1.000
_cell.length_c   1.000
_cell.angle_alpha   90.00
_cell.angle_beta   90.00
_cell.angle_gamma   90.00
#
_symmetry.space_group_name_H-M   'P 1'
#
loop_
_entity.id
_entity.type
_entity.pdbx_description
1 polymer ?
#
loop_
_entity_poly.entity_id
_entity_poly.type
_entity_poly.pdbx_seq_one_letter_code
_entity_poly.pdbx_strand_id
1 'polypeptide(L)'
;LCRLKLNIMATYKLPYFGKVTLSEDDDYHEIEDVDINGSSVSITIDCMGETPSKAQGTAIEQLLAHLPELDQQIRNEFIKVYRSSEESMVKDYVQIVEEMADVQGEELLTALELTNLNISLFATEFAGFDYTLPEVTDEILVVMVDEDRKIIRFTIES
;
A
#
# COMPACT_ATOMS: atom_id res chain seq x y z
N LEU A 1 24.37 36.08 -8.12
CA LEU A 1 23.83 35.59 -6.84
C LEU A 1 23.52 34.11 -6.95
N CYS A 2 24.51 33.26 -6.60
CA CYS A 2 24.27 31.83 -6.40
C CYS A 2 23.29 31.68 -5.22
N ARG A 3 22.04 31.37 -5.50
CA ARG A 3 21.19 30.76 -4.49
C ARG A 3 21.77 29.39 -4.18
N LEU A 4 22.45 29.30 -3.05
CA LEU A 4 22.70 28.03 -2.42
C LEU A 4 21.33 27.37 -2.22
N LYS A 5 21.04 26.36 -3.02
CA LYS A 5 19.96 25.42 -2.68
C LYS A 5 20.37 24.78 -1.36
N LEU A 6 19.81 25.26 -0.27
CA LEU A 6 19.82 24.54 0.98
C LEU A 6 19.06 23.24 0.67
N ASN A 7 19.80 22.15 0.49
CA ASN A 7 19.22 20.81 0.53
C ASN A 7 18.66 20.63 1.94
N ILE A 8 17.37 20.92 2.10
CA ILE A 8 16.67 20.68 3.35
C ILE A 8 16.49 19.17 3.42
N MET A 9 17.47 18.49 4.05
CA MET A 9 17.36 17.09 4.37
C MET A 9 16.42 16.95 5.57
N ALA A 10 15.25 16.37 5.36
CA ALA A 10 14.33 16.05 6.44
C ALA A 10 14.61 14.66 6.95
N THR A 11 15.00 14.56 8.23
CA THR A 11 15.19 13.28 8.91
C THR A 11 13.93 12.92 9.68
N TYR A 12 13.44 11.71 9.46
CA TYR A 12 12.24 11.19 10.10
C TYR A 12 12.58 9.94 10.89
N LYS A 13 11.84 9.71 11.98
CA LYS A 13 11.80 8.44 12.67
C LYS A 13 10.49 7.76 12.28
N LEU A 14 10.57 6.84 11.33
CA LEU A 14 9.41 6.16 10.77
C LEU A 14 9.23 4.77 11.38
N PRO A 15 7.98 4.34 11.67
CA PRO A 15 7.72 2.95 12.01
C PRO A 15 8.34 2.01 10.98
N TYR A 16 8.86 0.89 11.43
CA TYR A 16 9.56 -0.15 10.66
C TYR A 16 10.92 0.25 10.08
N PHE A 17 11.06 1.49 9.61
CA PHE A 17 12.29 2.00 8.99
C PHE A 17 13.31 2.53 10.00
N GLY A 18 12.86 2.99 11.17
CA GLY A 18 13.71 3.71 12.10
C GLY A 18 14.02 5.13 11.58
N LYS A 19 15.23 5.58 11.81
CA LYS A 19 15.67 6.92 11.40
C LYS A 19 16.07 6.91 9.93
N VAL A 20 15.34 7.66 9.10
CA VAL A 20 15.58 7.79 7.66
C VAL A 20 15.63 9.26 7.26
N THR A 21 16.43 9.55 6.23
CA THR A 21 16.47 10.86 5.58
C THR A 21 15.74 10.74 4.25
N LEU A 22 14.67 11.51 4.09
CA LEU A 22 13.90 11.57 2.84
C LEU A 22 14.29 12.86 2.11
N SER A 23 14.82 12.73 0.91
CA SER A 23 15.27 13.86 0.11
C SER A 23 15.10 13.60 -1.39
N GLU A 24 15.22 14.67 -2.18
CA GLU A 24 15.19 14.57 -3.66
C GLU A 24 16.30 13.69 -4.23
N ASP A 25 17.42 13.53 -3.49
CA ASP A 25 18.57 12.72 -3.92
C ASP A 25 18.42 11.23 -3.57
N ASP A 26 17.55 10.92 -2.61
CA ASP A 26 17.27 9.55 -2.14
C ASP A 26 15.83 9.17 -2.53
N ASP A 27 15.63 8.85 -3.81
CA ASP A 27 14.30 8.65 -4.38
C ASP A 27 13.53 7.48 -3.80
N TYR A 28 14.24 6.50 -3.22
CA TYR A 28 13.66 5.20 -2.97
C TYR A 28 14.18 4.58 -1.67
N HIS A 29 13.26 4.22 -0.79
CA HIS A 29 13.55 3.50 0.45
C HIS A 29 12.72 2.23 0.49
N GLU A 30 13.34 1.11 0.80
CA GLU A 30 12.66 -0.19 0.88
C GLU A 30 13.05 -0.91 2.16
N ILE A 31 12.09 -1.58 2.76
CA ILE A 31 12.32 -2.55 3.83
C ILE A 31 11.52 -3.82 3.51
N GLU A 32 12.13 -4.97 3.66
CA GLU A 32 11.54 -6.26 3.36
C GLU A 32 11.20 -7.02 4.65
N ASP A 33 10.34 -8.02 4.51
CA ASP A 33 10.00 -8.96 5.58
C ASP A 33 9.42 -8.31 6.84
N VAL A 34 8.59 -7.29 6.65
CA VAL A 34 7.84 -6.67 7.75
C VAL A 34 6.59 -7.50 8.04
N ASP A 35 6.43 -7.93 9.28
CA ASP A 35 5.24 -8.66 9.71
C ASP A 35 4.06 -7.70 9.93
N ILE A 36 3.05 -7.83 9.08
CA ILE A 36 1.78 -7.11 9.22
C ILE A 36 0.67 -8.15 9.31
N ASN A 37 0.10 -8.31 10.49
CA ASN A 37 -0.99 -9.25 10.76
C ASN A 37 -0.69 -10.70 10.30
N GLY A 38 0.57 -11.12 10.40
CA GLY A 38 1.02 -12.45 10.03
C GLY A 38 1.49 -12.59 8.57
N SER A 39 1.37 -11.56 7.75
CA SER A 39 1.91 -11.54 6.38
C SER A 39 3.27 -10.87 6.36
N SER A 40 4.19 -11.41 5.53
CA SER A 40 5.51 -10.80 5.27
C SER A 40 5.36 -9.77 4.16
N VAL A 41 5.56 -8.50 4.48
CA VAL A 41 5.27 -7.36 3.59
C VAL A 41 6.55 -6.61 3.27
N SER A 42 6.74 -6.28 1.99
CA SER A 42 7.76 -5.33 1.55
C SER A 42 7.14 -3.93 1.49
N ILE A 43 7.80 -2.96 2.11
CA ILE A 43 7.34 -1.57 2.15
C ILE A 43 8.31 -0.70 1.40
N THR A 44 7.81 0.07 0.44
CA THR A 44 8.58 0.99 -0.38
C THR A 44 8.07 2.41 -0.21
N ILE A 45 8.99 3.36 -0.02
CA ILE A 45 8.70 4.78 -0.06
C ILE A 45 9.42 5.37 -1.27
N ASP A 46 8.64 5.87 -2.22
CA ASP A 46 9.14 6.52 -3.42
C ASP A 46 8.90 8.03 -3.32
N CYS A 47 9.97 8.80 -3.17
CA CYS A 47 9.89 10.26 -3.07
C CYS A 47 9.67 10.95 -4.42
N MET A 48 9.64 10.21 -5.53
CA MET A 48 9.36 10.74 -6.87
C MET A 48 10.30 11.88 -7.31
N GLY A 49 11.56 11.84 -6.86
CA GLY A 49 12.54 12.88 -7.15
C GLY A 49 12.32 14.19 -6.39
N GLU A 50 11.50 14.17 -5.34
CA GLU A 50 11.18 15.34 -4.54
C GLU A 50 11.48 15.13 -3.05
N THR A 51 11.76 16.22 -2.34
CA THR A 51 11.83 16.18 -0.88
C THR A 51 10.41 16.30 -0.33
N PRO A 52 9.96 15.36 0.54
CA PRO A 52 8.63 15.45 1.12
C PRO A 52 8.44 16.75 1.89
N SER A 53 7.26 17.35 1.74
CA SER A 53 6.83 18.42 2.62
C SER A 53 6.61 17.88 4.04
N LYS A 54 6.50 18.76 5.03
CA LYS A 54 6.18 18.36 6.40
C LYS A 54 4.86 17.59 6.47
N ALA A 55 3.85 18.03 5.72
CA ALA A 55 2.56 17.36 5.65
C ALA A 55 2.69 15.95 5.04
N GLN A 56 3.47 15.79 3.97
CA GLN A 56 3.74 14.49 3.36
C GLN A 56 4.49 13.55 4.31
N GLY A 57 5.51 14.05 4.99
CA GLY A 57 6.24 13.27 6.01
C GLY A 57 5.33 12.80 7.15
N THR A 58 4.43 13.66 7.62
CA THR A 58 3.43 13.30 8.63
C THR A 58 2.47 12.23 8.09
N ALA A 59 2.02 12.35 6.84
CA ALA A 59 1.13 11.37 6.21
C ALA A 59 1.80 10.00 6.09
N ILE A 60 3.09 9.94 5.72
CA ILE A 60 3.86 8.70 5.67
C ILE A 60 3.94 8.06 7.07
N GLU A 61 4.30 8.85 8.08
CA GLU A 61 4.40 8.38 9.46
C GLU A 61 3.07 7.83 9.97
N GLN A 62 1.97 8.53 9.74
CA GLN A 62 0.64 8.11 10.15
C GLN A 62 0.17 6.84 9.44
N LEU A 63 0.45 6.73 8.15
CA LEU A 63 0.13 5.51 7.40
C LEU A 63 0.84 4.30 7.99
N LEU A 64 2.15 4.42 8.22
CA LEU A 64 2.95 3.32 8.78
C LEU A 64 2.54 2.99 10.22
N ALA A 65 2.22 4.00 11.04
CA ALA A 65 1.80 3.80 12.43
C ALA A 65 0.45 3.05 12.53
N HIS A 66 -0.41 3.17 11.52
CA HIS A 66 -1.75 2.55 11.51
C HIS A 66 -1.86 1.38 10.53
N LEU A 67 -0.74 0.85 10.08
CA LEU A 67 -0.70 -0.15 9.02
C LEU A 67 -1.48 -1.43 9.36
N PRO A 68 -1.35 -2.03 10.57
CA PRO A 68 -2.12 -3.22 10.91
C PRO A 68 -3.63 -2.99 10.90
N GLU A 69 -4.09 -1.86 11.41
CA GLU A 69 -5.51 -1.49 11.44
C GLU A 69 -6.04 -1.21 10.04
N LEU A 70 -5.23 -0.55 9.21
CA LEU A 70 -5.60 -0.25 7.84
C LEU A 70 -5.73 -1.53 6.98
N ASP A 71 -4.83 -2.49 7.16
CA ASP A 71 -4.95 -3.80 6.53
C ASP A 71 -6.28 -4.48 6.91
N GLN A 72 -6.68 -4.45 8.18
CA GLN A 72 -7.96 -4.99 8.62
C GLN A 72 -9.15 -4.25 7.99
N GLN A 73 -9.09 -2.94 7.92
CA GLN A 73 -10.14 -2.12 7.28
C GLN A 73 -10.28 -2.47 5.79
N ILE A 74 -9.17 -2.65 5.10
CA ILE A 74 -9.16 -3.03 3.67
C ILE A 74 -9.79 -4.41 3.50
N ARG A 75 -9.43 -5.38 4.32
CA ARG A 75 -10.00 -6.74 4.27
C ARG A 75 -11.51 -6.74 4.53
N ASN A 76 -11.97 -5.94 5.48
CA ASN A 76 -13.40 -5.76 5.76
C ASN A 76 -14.11 -5.13 4.55
N GLU A 77 -13.48 -4.18 3.89
CA GLU A 77 -14.03 -3.54 2.70
C GLU A 77 -14.13 -4.53 1.54
N PHE A 78 -13.18 -5.43 1.35
CA PHE A 78 -13.28 -6.49 0.35
C PHE A 78 -14.55 -7.32 0.53
N ILE A 79 -14.84 -7.74 1.75
CA ILE A 79 -16.03 -8.56 2.03
C ILE A 79 -17.31 -7.75 1.81
N LYS A 80 -17.33 -6.51 2.26
CA LYS A 80 -18.49 -5.62 2.08
C LYS A 80 -18.79 -5.37 0.60
N VAL A 81 -17.77 -5.06 -0.20
CA VAL A 81 -17.91 -4.82 -1.64
C VAL A 81 -18.32 -6.11 -2.36
N TYR A 82 -17.74 -7.24 -1.99
CA TYR A 82 -18.09 -8.54 -2.56
C TYR A 82 -19.56 -8.92 -2.32
N ARG A 83 -20.09 -8.64 -1.14
CA ARG A 83 -21.50 -8.90 -0.78
C ARG A 83 -22.49 -7.90 -1.40
N SER A 84 -21.98 -6.76 -1.88
CA SER A 84 -22.81 -5.76 -2.55
C SER A 84 -23.38 -6.33 -3.85
N SER A 85 -24.54 -5.83 -4.27
CA SER A 85 -25.14 -6.18 -5.56
C SER A 85 -24.48 -5.47 -6.76
N GLU A 86 -23.60 -4.50 -6.49
CA GLU A 86 -22.93 -3.72 -7.53
C GLU A 86 -21.72 -4.46 -8.10
N GLU A 87 -21.45 -4.25 -9.38
CA GLU A 87 -20.21 -4.71 -10.01
C GLU A 87 -19.01 -3.98 -9.41
N SER A 88 -17.88 -4.70 -9.28
CA SER A 88 -16.65 -4.14 -8.72
C SER A 88 -15.41 -4.90 -9.18
N MET A 89 -14.25 -4.26 -9.07
CA MET A 89 -12.97 -4.92 -9.34
C MET A 89 -12.68 -6.05 -8.34
N VAL A 90 -13.20 -5.97 -7.13
CA VAL A 90 -13.07 -7.06 -6.14
C VAL A 90 -13.78 -8.32 -6.63
N LYS A 91 -15.00 -8.19 -7.13
CA LYS A 91 -15.75 -9.32 -7.71
C LYS A 91 -15.07 -9.88 -8.96
N ASP A 92 -14.57 -9.00 -9.83
CA ASP A 92 -13.85 -9.39 -11.03
C ASP A 92 -12.60 -10.17 -10.67
N TYR A 93 -11.85 -9.72 -9.67
CA TYR A 93 -10.65 -10.40 -9.18
C TYR A 93 -10.98 -11.80 -8.66
N VAL A 94 -12.00 -11.94 -7.84
CA VAL A 94 -12.44 -13.25 -7.33
C VAL A 94 -12.79 -14.18 -8.48
N GLN A 95 -13.56 -13.69 -9.47
CA GLN A 95 -13.97 -14.49 -10.61
C GLN A 95 -12.77 -15.00 -11.43
N ILE A 96 -11.76 -14.16 -11.63
CA ILE A 96 -10.54 -14.52 -12.37
C ILE A 96 -9.74 -15.57 -11.60
N VAL A 97 -9.53 -15.37 -10.31
CA VAL A 97 -8.61 -16.17 -9.50
C VAL A 97 -9.23 -17.49 -9.05
N GLU A 98 -10.53 -17.53 -8.77
CA GLU A 98 -11.19 -18.78 -8.31
C GLU A 98 -11.16 -19.91 -9.35
N GLU A 99 -10.95 -19.60 -10.63
CA GLU A 99 -10.73 -20.60 -11.66
C GLU A 99 -9.40 -21.35 -11.50
N MET A 100 -8.43 -20.73 -10.81
CA MET A 100 -7.08 -21.26 -10.60
C MET A 100 -6.83 -21.72 -9.16
N ALA A 101 -7.72 -21.35 -8.24
CA ALA A 101 -7.55 -21.60 -6.81
C ALA A 101 -8.47 -22.70 -6.30
N ASP A 102 -8.06 -23.36 -5.21
CA ASP A 102 -8.90 -24.33 -4.49
C ASP A 102 -9.97 -23.67 -3.62
N VAL A 103 -9.83 -22.36 -3.37
CA VAL A 103 -10.76 -21.55 -2.58
C VAL A 103 -11.58 -20.64 -3.47
N GLN A 104 -12.83 -20.38 -3.09
CA GLN A 104 -13.78 -19.60 -3.88
C GLN A 104 -14.46 -18.53 -3.03
N GLY A 105 -15.00 -17.50 -3.71
CA GLY A 105 -15.82 -16.47 -3.08
C GLY A 105 -15.13 -15.75 -1.93
N GLU A 106 -15.83 -15.58 -0.82
CA GLU A 106 -15.32 -14.89 0.36
C GLU A 106 -14.09 -15.57 0.99
N GLU A 107 -13.98 -16.89 0.92
CA GLU A 107 -12.81 -17.62 1.41
C GLU A 107 -11.55 -17.22 0.66
N LEU A 108 -11.68 -16.98 -0.65
CA LEU A 108 -10.57 -16.49 -1.48
C LEU A 108 -10.10 -15.13 -0.98
N LEU A 109 -11.02 -14.20 -0.71
CA LEU A 109 -10.68 -12.87 -0.20
C LEU A 109 -10.04 -12.95 1.18
N THR A 110 -10.50 -13.84 2.05
CA THR A 110 -9.92 -14.08 3.37
C THR A 110 -8.51 -14.65 3.28
N ALA A 111 -8.24 -15.48 2.26
CA ALA A 111 -6.95 -16.11 2.04
C ALA A 111 -5.91 -15.19 1.40
N LEU A 112 -6.31 -14.02 0.88
CA LEU A 112 -5.38 -13.07 0.27
C LEU A 112 -4.32 -12.62 1.27
N GLU A 113 -3.08 -12.54 0.81
CA GLU A 113 -1.96 -12.02 1.57
C GLU A 113 -1.58 -10.63 1.08
N LEU A 114 -1.36 -9.71 2.02
CA LEU A 114 -0.71 -8.44 1.73
C LEU A 114 0.77 -8.74 1.45
N THR A 115 1.26 -8.38 0.28
CA THR A 115 2.65 -8.66 -0.12
C THR A 115 3.51 -7.41 -0.22
N ASN A 116 2.93 -6.30 -0.68
CA ASN A 116 3.65 -5.05 -0.87
C ASN A 116 2.79 -3.86 -0.44
N LEU A 117 3.46 -2.86 0.11
CA LEU A 117 2.93 -1.52 0.31
C LEU A 117 3.86 -0.55 -0.41
N ASN A 118 3.32 0.21 -1.35
CA ASN A 118 4.05 1.21 -2.12
C ASN A 118 3.53 2.59 -1.77
N ILE A 119 4.37 3.41 -1.14
CA ILE A 119 4.04 4.78 -0.74
C ILE A 119 4.70 5.73 -1.72
N SER A 120 3.94 6.71 -2.22
CA SER A 120 4.42 7.77 -3.11
C SER A 120 3.97 9.14 -2.60
N LEU A 121 4.52 10.21 -3.19
CA LEU A 121 4.16 11.57 -2.75
C LEU A 121 2.93 12.14 -3.43
N PHE A 122 2.15 11.35 -4.16
CA PHE A 122 0.90 11.81 -4.76
C PHE A 122 -0.24 11.79 -3.74
N ALA A 123 -0.89 12.95 -3.53
CA ALA A 123 -1.96 13.08 -2.55
C ALA A 123 -3.18 12.19 -2.84
N THR A 124 -3.51 11.98 -4.10
CA THR A 124 -4.69 11.23 -4.56
C THR A 124 -4.45 9.72 -4.70
N GLU A 125 -3.21 9.30 -4.86
CA GLU A 125 -2.81 7.89 -4.92
C GLU A 125 -1.57 7.71 -4.05
N PHE A 126 -1.74 8.03 -2.78
CA PHE A 126 -0.65 8.14 -1.82
C PHE A 126 -0.01 6.80 -1.52
N ALA A 127 -0.80 5.74 -1.43
CA ALA A 127 -0.28 4.40 -1.19
C ALA A 127 -1.10 3.33 -1.89
N GLY A 128 -0.42 2.30 -2.39
CA GLY A 128 -0.99 1.10 -2.97
C GLY A 128 -0.67 -0.12 -2.14
N PHE A 129 -1.70 -0.90 -1.82
CA PHE A 129 -1.61 -2.16 -1.09
C PHE A 129 -1.83 -3.31 -2.06
N ASP A 130 -0.86 -4.19 -2.21
CA ASP A 130 -0.90 -5.33 -3.12
C ASP A 130 -1.32 -6.60 -2.38
N TYR A 131 -2.48 -7.15 -2.76
CA TYR A 131 -3.00 -8.41 -2.22
C TYR A 131 -3.01 -9.48 -3.30
N THR A 132 -2.56 -10.67 -2.95
CA THR A 132 -2.52 -11.80 -3.87
C THR A 132 -2.64 -13.13 -3.14
N LEU A 133 -2.86 -14.22 -3.91
CA LEU A 133 -2.66 -15.59 -3.46
C LEU A 133 -1.30 -16.06 -4.00
N PRO A 134 -0.21 -16.02 -3.20
CA PRO A 134 1.10 -16.45 -3.65
C PRO A 134 1.06 -17.91 -4.15
N GLU A 135 1.89 -18.20 -5.15
CA GLU A 135 2.00 -19.54 -5.77
C GLU A 135 0.75 -20.03 -6.53
N VAL A 136 -0.35 -19.28 -6.47
CA VAL A 136 -1.60 -19.61 -7.20
C VAL A 136 -1.73 -18.77 -8.46
N THR A 137 -1.46 -17.46 -8.35
CA THR A 137 -1.66 -16.51 -9.45
C THR A 137 -0.67 -15.37 -9.37
N ASP A 138 -0.38 -14.77 -10.54
CA ASP A 138 0.35 -13.51 -10.65
C ASP A 138 -0.59 -12.28 -10.62
N GLU A 139 -1.91 -12.51 -10.60
CA GLU A 139 -2.89 -11.44 -10.54
C GLU A 139 -2.90 -10.81 -9.14
N ILE A 140 -2.85 -9.49 -9.10
CA ILE A 140 -2.77 -8.69 -7.87
C ILE A 140 -4.01 -7.81 -7.75
N LEU A 141 -4.68 -7.87 -6.60
CA LEU A 141 -5.73 -6.93 -6.25
C LEU A 141 -5.07 -5.75 -5.51
N VAL A 142 -5.04 -4.59 -6.16
CA VAL A 142 -4.41 -3.38 -5.64
C VAL A 142 -5.45 -2.46 -5.03
N VAL A 143 -5.19 -2.01 -3.81
CA VAL A 143 -6.02 -1.05 -3.10
C VAL A 143 -5.27 0.27 -2.99
N MET A 144 -5.82 1.32 -3.59
CA MET A 144 -5.25 2.66 -3.51
C MET A 144 -5.91 3.44 -2.40
N VAL A 145 -5.09 4.11 -1.58
CA VAL A 145 -5.55 5.00 -0.52
C VAL A 145 -4.98 6.40 -0.72
N ASP A 146 -5.69 7.41 -0.24
CA ASP A 146 -5.20 8.79 -0.23
C ASP A 146 -4.32 9.08 1.01
N GLU A 147 -3.82 10.31 1.12
CA GLU A 147 -2.96 10.71 2.25
C GLU A 147 -3.68 10.75 3.61
N ASP A 148 -5.02 10.74 3.61
CA ASP A 148 -5.86 10.61 4.80
C ASP A 148 -6.23 9.16 5.12
N ARG A 149 -5.62 8.21 4.43
CA ARG A 149 -5.83 6.76 4.58
C ARG A 149 -7.23 6.29 4.18
N LYS A 150 -7.89 7.03 3.28
CA LYS A 150 -9.17 6.61 2.71
C LYS A 150 -8.95 5.75 1.49
N ILE A 151 -9.70 4.66 1.40
CA ILE A 151 -9.72 3.82 0.21
C ILE A 151 -10.40 4.59 -0.93
N ILE A 152 -9.69 4.75 -2.04
CA ILE A 152 -10.18 5.51 -3.21
C ILE A 152 -10.54 4.63 -4.39
N ARG A 153 -9.91 3.49 -4.57
CA ARG A 153 -10.23 2.53 -5.63
C ARG A 153 -9.56 1.18 -5.46
N PHE A 154 -10.08 0.21 -6.20
CA PHE A 154 -9.49 -1.10 -6.38
C PHE A 154 -9.10 -1.27 -7.84
N THR A 155 -7.96 -1.89 -8.11
CA THR A 155 -7.54 -2.24 -9.47
C THR A 155 -6.96 -3.66 -9.49
N ILE A 156 -6.86 -4.24 -10.68
CA ILE A 156 -6.23 -5.54 -10.90
C ILE A 156 -4.99 -5.31 -11.74
N GLU A 157 -3.86 -5.82 -11.26
CA GLU A 157 -2.58 -5.82 -11.97
C GLU A 157 -2.05 -7.24 -12.11
N SER A 158 -1.23 -7.45 -13.13
CA SER A 158 -0.59 -8.75 -13.40
C SER A 158 0.91 -8.62 -13.67
#